data_ac15ec0aef29ad1570b6a13619c5aabc
#
_entry.id   ac15ec0aef29ad1570b6a13619c5aabc
#
_cell.length_a   1.000
_cell.length_b   1.000
_cell.length_c   1.000
_cell.angle_alpha   90.00
_cell.angle_beta   90.00
_cell.angle_gamma   90.00
#
_symmetry.space_group_name_H-M   'P 1'
#
loop_
_entity.id
_entity.type
_entity.pdbx_description
1 polymer ?
#
loop_
_entity_poly.entity_id
_entity_poly.type
_entity_poly.pdbx_seq_one_letter_code
_entity_poly.pdbx_strand_id
1 'polypeptide(L)'
;SKSTLYKKLKSLTGLNTSAFIRNVRLKSACRIMEEKGNSIRISELAYAVGFNDPKYFSACFKKEFGVLPSEYLDQFVVEKEHE
;
A
#
# COMPACT_ATOMS: atom_id res chain seq x y z
N SER A 1 -3.94 19.47 -14.85
CA SER A 1 -2.62 19.52 -14.25
C SER A 1 -2.63 19.03 -12.82
N LYS A 2 -1.47 18.81 -12.28
CA LYS A 2 -1.35 18.32 -10.93
C LYS A 2 -1.94 19.28 -9.91
N SER A 3 -1.71 20.55 -10.10
CA SER A 3 -2.24 21.56 -9.18
C SER A 3 -3.75 21.55 -9.14
N THR A 4 -4.37 21.47 -10.29
CA THR A 4 -5.81 21.45 -10.38
C THR A 4 -6.35 20.18 -9.71
N LEU A 5 -5.72 19.08 -10.00
CA LEU A 5 -6.14 17.81 -9.42
C LEU A 5 -6.02 17.84 -7.91
N TYR A 6 -4.92 18.40 -7.43
CA TYR A 6 -4.70 18.51 -6.01
C TYR A 6 -5.78 19.34 -5.32
N LYS A 7 -6.12 20.45 -5.91
CA LYS A 7 -7.15 21.32 -5.38
C LYS A 7 -8.49 20.58 -5.29
N LYS A 8 -8.79 19.83 -6.33
CA LYS A 8 -10.02 19.09 -6.38
C LYS A 8 -10.07 18.06 -5.27
N LEU A 9 -8.97 17.34 -5.10
CA LEU A 9 -8.89 16.35 -4.03
C LEU A 9 -9.06 16.99 -2.67
N LYS A 10 -8.39 18.10 -2.46
CA LYS A 10 -8.49 18.79 -1.20
C LYS A 10 -9.91 19.21 -0.91
N SER A 11 -10.59 19.70 -1.92
CA SER A 11 -11.95 20.13 -1.78
C SER A 11 -12.88 18.96 -1.46
N LEU A 12 -12.70 17.85 -2.17
CA LEU A 12 -13.55 16.70 -1.99
C LEU A 12 -13.21 15.91 -0.74
N THR A 13 -11.94 15.89 -0.38
CA THR A 13 -11.47 15.02 0.69
C THR A 13 -11.06 15.79 1.92
N GLY A 14 -11.57 16.98 2.07
CA GLY A 14 -11.27 17.74 3.27
C GLY A 14 -11.57 16.95 4.52
N LEU A 15 -12.60 16.12 4.47
CA LEU A 15 -12.98 15.31 5.61
C LEU A 15 -12.26 13.96 5.64
N ASN A 16 -11.61 13.58 4.53
CA ASN A 16 -11.01 12.26 4.40
C ASN A 16 -9.53 12.33 4.08
N THR A 17 -8.86 13.31 4.64
CA THR A 17 -7.43 13.47 4.42
C THR A 17 -6.67 12.24 4.87
N SER A 18 -7.05 11.67 6.01
CA SER A 18 -6.40 10.47 6.52
C SER A 18 -6.53 9.30 5.56
N ALA A 19 -7.70 9.16 4.96
CA ALA A 19 -7.93 8.08 4.00
C ALA A 19 -7.06 8.26 2.77
N PHE A 20 -6.92 9.49 2.31
CA PHE A 20 -6.08 9.76 1.16
C PHE A 20 -4.62 9.40 1.44
N ILE A 21 -4.13 9.82 2.59
CA ILE A 21 -2.76 9.51 2.98
C ILE A 21 -2.58 8.01 3.10
N ARG A 22 -3.55 7.34 3.69
CA ARG A 22 -3.49 5.89 3.85
C ARG A 22 -3.40 5.20 2.49
N ASN A 23 -4.19 5.65 1.53
CA ASN A 23 -4.16 5.06 0.19
C ASN A 23 -2.81 5.25 -0.49
N VAL A 24 -2.22 6.43 -0.32
CA VAL A 24 -0.90 6.69 -0.88
C VAL A 24 0.12 5.73 -0.27
N ARG A 25 0.04 5.53 1.04
CA ARG A 25 0.96 4.62 1.72
C ARG A 25 0.77 3.19 1.24
N LEU A 26 -0.47 2.78 1.05
CA LEU A 26 -0.74 1.43 0.57
C LEU A 26 -0.19 1.22 -0.84
N LYS A 27 -0.32 2.22 -1.69
CA LYS A 27 0.23 2.12 -3.04
C LYS A 27 1.74 2.07 -3.01
N SER A 28 2.36 2.81 -2.10
CA SER A 28 3.81 2.74 -1.94
C SER A 28 4.22 1.34 -1.52
N ALA A 29 3.44 0.72 -0.66
CA ALA A 29 3.72 -0.64 -0.24
C ALA A 29 3.71 -1.60 -1.42
N CYS A 30 2.73 -1.47 -2.30
CA CYS A 30 2.67 -2.31 -3.49
C CYS A 30 3.92 -2.15 -4.33
N ARG A 31 4.40 -0.94 -4.48
CA ARG A 31 5.60 -0.67 -5.24
C ARG A 31 6.81 -1.38 -4.66
N ILE A 32 6.96 -1.27 -3.34
CA ILE A 32 8.08 -1.91 -2.67
C ILE A 32 7.99 -3.42 -2.82
N MET A 33 6.78 -3.96 -2.71
CA MET A 33 6.59 -5.39 -2.89
C MET A 33 6.99 -5.85 -4.28
N GLU A 34 6.65 -5.07 -5.29
CA GLU A 34 7.01 -5.40 -6.66
C GLU A 34 8.52 -5.40 -6.86
N GLU A 35 9.19 -4.49 -6.19
CA GLU A 35 10.64 -4.38 -6.34
C GLU A 35 11.38 -5.42 -5.52
N LYS A 36 10.95 -5.64 -4.30
CA LYS A 36 11.70 -6.47 -3.37
C LYS A 36 11.14 -7.89 -3.22
N GLY A 37 9.89 -8.07 -3.63
CA GLY A 37 9.27 -9.37 -3.50
C GLY A 37 9.25 -9.78 -2.05
N ASN A 38 9.64 -11.03 -1.76
CA ASN A 38 9.60 -11.54 -0.43
C ASN A 38 10.89 -11.30 0.35
N SER A 39 11.77 -10.43 -0.15
CA SER A 39 12.96 -10.09 0.62
C SER A 39 12.68 -9.08 1.71
N ILE A 40 11.48 -8.52 1.78
CA ILE A 40 11.10 -7.62 2.85
C ILE A 40 9.93 -8.23 3.62
N ARG A 41 9.97 -8.10 4.94
CA ARG A 41 8.90 -8.62 5.77
C ARG A 41 7.73 -7.66 5.78
N ILE A 42 6.52 -8.21 6.02
CA ILE A 42 5.32 -7.39 6.04
C ILE A 42 5.41 -6.32 7.13
N SER A 43 5.95 -6.66 8.29
CA SER A 43 6.08 -5.66 9.35
C SER A 43 7.05 -4.56 8.94
N GLU A 44 8.16 -4.91 8.31
CA GLU A 44 9.11 -3.91 7.84
C GLU A 44 8.47 -3.03 6.77
N LEU A 45 7.70 -3.65 5.89
CA LEU A 45 7.00 -2.93 4.85
C LEU A 45 6.04 -1.91 5.44
N ALA A 46 5.28 -2.33 6.45
CA ALA A 46 4.33 -1.44 7.09
C ALA A 46 5.02 -0.20 7.66
N TYR A 47 6.11 -0.41 8.37
CA TYR A 47 6.84 0.71 8.93
C TYR A 47 7.48 1.58 7.86
N ALA A 48 7.97 0.95 6.80
CA ALA A 48 8.64 1.69 5.73
C ALA A 48 7.70 2.66 5.04
N VAL A 49 6.42 2.31 4.92
CA VAL A 49 5.47 3.20 4.26
C VAL A 49 4.72 4.10 5.24
N GLY A 50 5.06 4.05 6.52
CA GLY A 50 4.53 5.00 7.48
C GLY A 50 3.44 4.48 8.39
N PHE A 51 3.14 3.19 8.37
CA PHE A 51 2.20 2.63 9.32
C PHE A 51 2.92 2.27 10.61
N ASN A 52 2.25 2.48 11.73
CA ASN A 52 2.84 2.17 13.03
C ASN A 52 2.53 0.76 13.50
N ASP A 53 1.55 0.13 12.88
CA ASP A 53 1.07 -1.17 13.32
C ASP A 53 0.89 -2.08 12.11
N PRO A 54 1.67 -3.15 12.01
CA PRO A 54 1.54 -4.06 10.86
C PRO A 54 0.16 -4.69 10.75
N LYS A 55 -0.50 -4.93 11.87
CA LYS A 55 -1.85 -5.48 11.83
C LYS A 55 -2.81 -4.51 11.18
N TYR A 56 -2.71 -3.26 11.56
CA TYR A 56 -3.54 -2.23 10.97
C TYR A 56 -3.24 -2.08 9.48
N PHE A 57 -1.96 -2.11 9.13
CA PHE A 57 -1.55 -2.05 7.75
C PHE A 57 -2.19 -3.18 6.94
N SER A 58 -2.10 -4.41 7.46
CA SER A 58 -2.67 -5.57 6.77
C SER A 58 -4.17 -5.42 6.59
N ALA A 59 -4.86 -4.93 7.61
CA ALA A 59 -6.30 -4.75 7.53
C ALA A 59 -6.65 -3.72 6.45
N CYS A 60 -5.92 -2.61 6.43
CA CYS A 60 -6.15 -1.58 5.42
C CYS A 60 -5.84 -2.10 4.03
N PHE A 61 -4.75 -2.84 3.90
CA PHE A 61 -4.36 -3.40 2.61
C PHE A 61 -5.43 -4.32 2.08
N LYS A 62 -5.92 -5.22 2.92
CA LYS A 62 -6.95 -6.15 2.49
C LYS A 62 -8.24 -5.42 2.12
N LYS A 63 -8.58 -4.40 2.88
CA LYS A 63 -9.79 -3.63 2.58
C LYS A 63 -9.67 -2.92 1.25
N GLU A 64 -8.49 -2.41 0.94
CA GLU A 64 -8.30 -1.65 -0.30
C GLU A 64 -8.13 -2.54 -1.51
N PHE A 65 -7.37 -3.63 -1.38
CA PHE A 65 -6.99 -4.46 -2.52
C PHE A 65 -7.68 -5.82 -2.55
N GLY A 66 -8.37 -6.19 -1.49
CA GLY A 66 -9.11 -7.44 -1.46
C GLY A 66 -8.30 -8.65 -1.04
N VAL A 67 -7.00 -8.50 -0.85
CA VAL A 67 -6.13 -9.59 -0.42
C VAL A 67 -5.17 -9.10 0.64
N LEU A 68 -4.66 -10.01 1.44
CA LEU A 68 -3.67 -9.66 2.45
C LEU A 68 -2.33 -9.36 1.79
N PRO A 69 -1.49 -8.55 2.43
CA PRO A 69 -0.17 -8.26 1.86
C PRO A 69 0.66 -9.51 1.60
N SER A 70 0.59 -10.49 2.49
CA SER A 70 1.34 -11.72 2.29
C SER A 70 0.85 -12.48 1.07
N GLU A 71 -0.45 -12.48 0.84
CA GLU A 71 -1.02 -13.12 -0.34
C GLU A 71 -0.57 -12.41 -1.62
N TYR A 72 -0.49 -11.11 -1.54
CA TYR A 72 -0.04 -10.32 -2.68
C TYR A 72 1.42 -10.64 -3.02
N LEU A 73 2.25 -10.77 -1.98
CA LEU A 73 3.64 -11.14 -2.18
C LEU A 73 3.80 -12.53 -2.78
N ASP A 74 2.95 -13.46 -2.36
CA ASP A 74 3.01 -14.81 -2.87
C ASP A 74 2.83 -14.85 -4.38
N GLN A 75 2.03 -13.96 -4.92
CA GLN A 75 1.81 -13.91 -6.35
C GLN A 75 3.11 -13.59 -7.09
N PHE A 76 3.89 -12.68 -6.56
CA PHE A 76 5.15 -12.32 -7.18
C PHE A 76 6.17 -13.43 -7.08
N VAL A 77 6.20 -14.11 -5.94
CA VAL A 77 7.12 -15.21 -5.74
C VAL A 77 6.84 -16.32 -6.74
N VAL A 78 5.56 -16.64 -6.90
CA VAL A 78 5.14 -17.68 -7.85
C VAL A 78 5.55 -17.31 -9.26
N GLU A 79 5.33 -16.06 -9.63
CA GLU A 79 5.69 -15.61 -10.98
C GLU A 79 7.17 -15.75 -11.23
N LYS A 80 7.98 -15.42 -10.25
CA LYS A 80 9.42 -15.51 -10.40
C LYS A 80 9.86 -16.96 -10.59
N GLU A 81 9.23 -17.86 -9.88
CA GLU A 81 9.57 -19.26 -9.99
C GLU A 81 9.26 -19.82 -11.36
N HIS A 82 8.23 -19.30 -12.00
CA HIS A 82 7.87 -19.75 -13.33
C HIS A 82 8.87 -19.35 -14.37
N GLU A 83 9.58 -18.30 -14.12
CA GLU A 83 10.57 -17.86 -15.06
C GLU A 83 11.88 -18.58 -14.86
#